data_69b8a25154367a96f556334c1af7a546
#
_entry.id   69b8a25154367a96f556334c1af7a546
#
_cell.length_a   1.000
_cell.length_b   1.000
_cell.length_c   1.000
_cell.angle_alpha   90.00
_cell.angle_beta   90.00
_cell.angle_gamma   90.00
#
_symmetry.space_group_name_H-M   'P 1'
#
loop_
_entity.id
_entity.type
_entity.pdbx_description
1 polymer ?
#
loop_
_entity_poly.entity_id
_entity_poly.type
_entity_poly.pdbx_seq_one_letter_code
_entity_poly.pdbx_strand_id
1 'polypeptide(L)'
;TGIRNLGSAIIGQPELEIFVIVTHSHWDHIQGFPFFTPIYQPNRPVHMFPTLHKKNVVLASLIDQMDGAHFPITPDQVPSNFNFVTENPLEFLESNGFHLEMVPMNHPGKAFGYKITIEDKIICYFTDNEIDPPYAKSIELDKLTEQCRNADILIHDAQYIETDMPLKHGWGHSLISQVTELGKAAEVKNLVYYHHDPERSDDDIDAELEKASKVLKEKDSSVIPYFAYEGLRLTL
;
A
#
# COMPACT_ATOMS: atom_id res chain seq x y z
N THR A 1 -9.71 -2.63 3.43
CA THR A 1 -10.87 -3.49 3.11
C THR A 1 -10.80 -4.13 1.72
N GLY A 2 -10.09 -3.57 0.75
CA GLY A 2 -9.96 -4.06 -0.64
C GLY A 2 -9.49 -5.51 -0.78
N ILE A 3 -8.76 -6.05 0.20
CA ILE A 3 -8.33 -7.46 0.23
C ILE A 3 -9.52 -8.44 0.16
N ARG A 4 -10.71 -8.06 0.65
CA ARG A 4 -11.92 -8.87 0.54
C ARG A 4 -12.32 -9.11 -0.92
N ASN A 5 -12.33 -8.05 -1.73
CA ASN A 5 -12.68 -8.13 -3.14
C ASN A 5 -11.59 -8.89 -3.93
N LEU A 6 -10.31 -8.67 -3.60
CA LEU A 6 -9.21 -9.48 -4.14
C LEU A 6 -9.44 -10.96 -3.83
N GLY A 7 -9.79 -11.30 -2.58
CA GLY A 7 -10.08 -12.68 -2.19
C GLY A 7 -11.16 -13.31 -3.06
N SER A 8 -12.25 -12.61 -3.30
CA SER A 8 -13.33 -13.08 -4.18
C SER A 8 -12.86 -13.28 -5.64
N ALA A 9 -11.94 -12.44 -6.11
CA ALA A 9 -11.43 -12.53 -7.48
C ALA A 9 -10.48 -13.73 -7.69
N ILE A 10 -9.73 -14.16 -6.64
CA ILE A 10 -8.72 -15.22 -6.73
C ILE A 10 -9.18 -16.55 -6.10
N ILE A 11 -10.40 -16.61 -5.55
CA ILE A 11 -10.91 -17.81 -4.87
C ILE A 11 -10.94 -19.03 -5.78
N GLY A 12 -11.20 -18.84 -7.07
CA GLY A 12 -11.21 -19.89 -8.09
C GLY A 12 -9.84 -20.33 -8.61
N GLN A 13 -8.75 -19.81 -8.05
CA GLN A 13 -7.37 -20.07 -8.46
C GLN A 13 -6.58 -20.64 -7.26
N PRO A 14 -6.89 -21.87 -6.81
CA PRO A 14 -6.30 -22.44 -5.59
C PRO A 14 -4.80 -22.73 -5.70
N GLU A 15 -4.25 -22.75 -6.90
CA GLU A 15 -2.83 -22.93 -7.20
C GLU A 15 -1.97 -21.71 -6.88
N LEU A 16 -2.57 -20.52 -6.78
CA LEU A 16 -1.83 -19.29 -6.46
C LEU A 16 -1.37 -19.31 -5.00
N GLU A 17 -0.10 -19.14 -4.79
CA GLU A 17 0.47 -18.84 -3.47
C GLU A 17 0.21 -17.37 -3.10
N ILE A 18 -0.01 -17.12 -1.81
CA ILE A 18 -0.34 -15.79 -1.30
C ILE A 18 0.78 -15.30 -0.40
N PHE A 19 1.30 -14.11 -0.70
CA PHE A 19 2.31 -13.42 0.08
C PHE A 19 1.67 -12.19 0.72
N VAL A 20 1.51 -12.19 2.05
CA VAL A 20 0.87 -11.10 2.78
C VAL A 20 1.94 -10.25 3.46
N ILE A 21 2.13 -9.05 2.95
CA ILE A 21 3.05 -8.05 3.49
C ILE A 21 2.21 -6.85 3.95
N VAL A 22 2.41 -6.38 5.17
CA VAL A 22 1.63 -5.30 5.77
C VAL A 22 2.53 -4.10 6.02
N THR A 23 2.10 -2.91 5.63
CA THR A 23 2.86 -1.66 5.78
C THR A 23 2.94 -1.21 7.24
N HIS A 24 1.82 -1.25 7.94
CA HIS A 24 1.68 -0.92 9.36
C HIS A 24 0.32 -1.41 9.89
N SER A 25 0.05 -1.23 11.19
CA SER A 25 -1.07 -1.84 11.91
C SER A 25 -2.25 -0.91 12.19
N HIS A 26 -2.42 0.22 11.47
CA HIS A 26 -3.64 0.99 11.58
C HIS A 26 -4.85 0.17 11.10
N TRP A 27 -6.02 0.44 11.67
CA TRP A 27 -7.22 -0.40 11.49
C TRP A 27 -7.66 -0.55 10.04
N ASP A 28 -7.62 0.51 9.29
CA ASP A 28 -8.00 0.55 7.88
C ASP A 28 -7.10 -0.31 6.98
N HIS A 29 -5.88 -0.65 7.44
CA HIS A 29 -4.95 -1.54 6.74
C HIS A 29 -5.08 -3.00 7.13
N ILE A 30 -5.64 -3.33 8.29
CA ILE A 30 -5.68 -4.71 8.80
C ILE A 30 -7.09 -5.29 8.93
N GLN A 31 -8.13 -4.48 9.10
CA GLN A 31 -9.50 -4.94 9.37
C GLN A 31 -10.12 -5.80 8.25
N GLY A 32 -9.60 -5.74 7.05
CA GLY A 32 -10.09 -6.56 5.93
C GLY A 32 -9.64 -8.01 5.95
N PHE A 33 -8.54 -8.33 6.67
CA PHE A 33 -7.91 -9.64 6.63
C PHE A 33 -8.82 -10.80 7.07
N PRO A 34 -9.62 -10.71 8.14
CA PRO A 34 -10.54 -11.79 8.52
C PRO A 34 -11.60 -12.12 7.45
N PHE A 35 -11.83 -11.20 6.52
CA PHE A 35 -12.78 -11.37 5.40
C PHE A 35 -12.10 -11.79 4.09
N PHE A 36 -10.80 -12.09 4.13
CA PHE A 36 -10.05 -12.54 2.98
C PHE A 36 -10.30 -14.03 2.72
N THR A 37 -11.29 -14.33 1.88
CA THR A 37 -11.83 -15.68 1.67
C THR A 37 -10.80 -16.78 1.34
N PRO A 38 -9.66 -16.51 0.65
CA PRO A 38 -8.66 -17.55 0.39
C PRO A 38 -8.07 -18.21 1.63
N ILE A 39 -8.01 -17.53 2.79
CA ILE A 39 -7.48 -18.13 4.02
C ILE A 39 -8.38 -19.26 4.55
N TYR A 40 -9.62 -19.35 4.09
CA TYR A 40 -10.57 -20.42 4.45
C TYR A 40 -10.56 -21.59 3.46
N GLN A 41 -9.69 -21.57 2.46
CA GLN A 41 -9.50 -22.72 1.57
C GLN A 41 -8.54 -23.72 2.21
N PRO A 42 -8.91 -25.02 2.31
CA PRO A 42 -8.04 -26.03 2.88
C PRO A 42 -6.69 -26.11 2.16
N ASN A 43 -5.61 -26.13 2.93
CA ASN A 43 -4.23 -26.25 2.44
C ASN A 43 -3.76 -25.14 1.51
N ARG A 44 -4.46 -23.99 1.40
CA ARG A 44 -4.01 -22.84 0.63
C ARG A 44 -2.69 -22.32 1.19
N PRO A 45 -1.61 -22.21 0.40
CA PRO A 45 -0.37 -21.62 0.89
C PRO A 45 -0.53 -20.10 1.11
N VAL A 46 -0.29 -19.64 2.35
CA VAL A 46 -0.31 -18.23 2.73
C VAL A 46 0.95 -17.91 3.50
N HIS A 47 1.82 -17.13 2.88
CA HIS A 47 3.10 -16.71 3.46
C HIS A 47 2.95 -15.38 4.17
N MET A 48 3.25 -15.35 5.47
CA MET A 48 3.17 -14.19 6.34
C MET A 48 4.58 -13.79 6.77
N PHE A 49 4.86 -12.48 6.82
CA PHE A 49 6.21 -11.95 7.06
C PHE A 49 6.30 -11.12 8.36
N PRO A 50 6.29 -11.77 9.54
CA PRO A 50 6.26 -11.09 10.83
C PRO A 50 7.53 -10.29 11.14
N THR A 51 8.67 -10.67 10.58
CA THR A 51 9.99 -10.10 10.90
C THR A 51 10.45 -9.01 9.95
N LEU A 52 9.71 -8.69 8.90
CA LEU A 52 10.00 -7.52 8.05
C LEU A 52 10.03 -6.22 8.86
N HIS A 53 9.22 -6.13 9.91
CA HIS A 53 9.27 -5.05 10.87
C HIS A 53 9.96 -5.53 12.16
N LYS A 54 10.90 -4.77 12.70
CA LYS A 54 11.70 -5.12 13.91
C LYS A 54 10.87 -5.42 15.18
N LYS A 55 9.56 -5.30 15.12
CA LYS A 55 8.62 -5.69 16.18
C LYS A 55 7.49 -6.48 15.53
N ASN A 56 7.22 -7.68 16.01
CA ASN A 56 6.11 -8.56 15.61
C ASN A 56 4.69 -7.95 15.78
N VAL A 57 4.59 -6.65 16.05
CA VAL A 57 3.34 -5.96 16.37
C VAL A 57 2.36 -6.01 15.21
N VAL A 58 2.86 -5.87 13.97
CA VAL A 58 1.98 -5.77 12.79
C VAL A 58 1.27 -7.10 12.52
N LEU A 59 2.00 -8.21 12.59
CA LEU A 59 1.39 -9.52 12.39
C LEU A 59 0.47 -9.89 13.55
N ALA A 60 0.87 -9.63 14.80
CA ALA A 60 0.03 -9.83 15.97
C ALA A 60 -1.30 -9.08 15.78
N SER A 61 -1.25 -7.78 15.45
CA SER A 61 -2.47 -6.99 15.21
C SER A 61 -3.35 -7.53 14.09
N LEU A 62 -2.76 -8.14 13.05
CA LEU A 62 -3.50 -8.74 11.94
C LEU A 62 -4.26 -10.00 12.37
N ILE A 63 -3.63 -10.83 13.21
CA ILE A 63 -4.17 -12.12 13.67
C ILE A 63 -5.02 -11.95 14.93
N ASP A 64 -4.60 -11.10 15.88
CA ASP A 64 -5.24 -10.93 17.19
C ASP A 64 -6.67 -10.39 17.09
N GLN A 65 -7.04 -9.73 15.97
CA GLN A 65 -8.44 -9.35 15.73
C GLN A 65 -9.38 -10.55 15.53
N MET A 66 -8.81 -11.76 15.28
CA MET A 66 -9.54 -13.02 15.13
C MET A 66 -9.56 -13.78 16.48
N ASP A 67 -10.09 -13.16 17.51
CA ASP A 67 -9.97 -13.59 18.91
C ASP A 67 -11.22 -14.30 19.46
N GLY A 68 -12.20 -14.58 18.60
CA GLY A 68 -13.49 -15.15 18.99
C GLY A 68 -14.50 -14.12 19.54
N ALA A 69 -14.04 -12.93 19.94
CA ALA A 69 -14.90 -11.83 20.43
C ALA A 69 -15.17 -10.79 19.34
N HIS A 70 -14.13 -10.33 18.66
CA HIS A 70 -14.26 -9.37 17.55
C HIS A 70 -14.54 -10.06 16.21
N PHE A 71 -14.02 -11.26 16.03
CA PHE A 71 -14.29 -12.12 14.89
C PHE A 71 -14.51 -13.57 15.33
N PRO A 72 -15.57 -14.26 14.86
CA PRO A 72 -16.00 -15.54 15.44
C PRO A 72 -15.07 -16.72 15.13
N ILE A 73 -14.24 -16.61 14.09
CA ILE A 73 -13.27 -17.66 13.71
C ILE A 73 -11.92 -17.28 14.27
N THR A 74 -11.31 -18.17 15.06
CA THR A 74 -9.97 -17.97 15.60
C THR A 74 -8.89 -18.48 14.64
N PRO A 75 -7.63 -18.04 14.74
CA PRO A 75 -6.55 -18.42 13.81
C PRO A 75 -6.32 -19.93 13.71
N ASP A 76 -6.51 -20.67 14.80
CA ASP A 76 -6.39 -22.13 14.86
C ASP A 76 -7.50 -22.88 14.10
N GLN A 77 -8.61 -22.20 13.82
CA GLN A 77 -9.73 -22.73 13.03
C GLN A 77 -9.59 -22.44 11.52
N VAL A 78 -8.60 -21.65 11.13
CA VAL A 78 -8.35 -21.31 9.71
C VAL A 78 -7.71 -22.50 9.00
N PRO A 79 -8.34 -23.06 7.96
CA PRO A 79 -7.89 -24.31 7.33
C PRO A 79 -6.75 -24.15 6.33
N SER A 80 -6.35 -22.91 6.00
CA SER A 80 -5.23 -22.66 5.11
C SER A 80 -3.88 -23.04 5.75
N ASN A 81 -2.86 -23.17 4.93
CA ASN A 81 -1.51 -23.46 5.39
C ASN A 81 -0.73 -22.14 5.58
N PHE A 82 -0.75 -21.60 6.80
CA PHE A 82 0.03 -20.42 7.14
C PHE A 82 1.52 -20.77 7.30
N ASN A 83 2.35 -20.19 6.47
CA ASN A 83 3.80 -20.21 6.59
C ASN A 83 4.31 -18.86 7.13
N PHE A 84 4.73 -18.84 8.39
CA PHE A 84 5.33 -17.66 9.02
C PHE A 84 6.83 -17.60 8.69
N VAL A 85 7.19 -16.77 7.72
CA VAL A 85 8.57 -16.60 7.27
C VAL A 85 9.30 -15.69 8.27
N THR A 86 9.97 -16.29 9.26
CA THR A 86 10.66 -15.60 10.36
C THR A 86 12.15 -15.42 10.12
N GLU A 87 12.75 -16.30 9.32
CA GLU A 87 14.17 -16.27 8.98
C GLU A 87 14.37 -15.82 7.53
N ASN A 88 15.26 -14.87 7.31
CA ASN A 88 15.62 -14.33 5.99
C ASN A 88 14.43 -14.01 5.07
N PRO A 89 13.45 -13.20 5.52
CA PRO A 89 12.21 -12.95 4.78
C PRO A 89 12.45 -12.32 3.39
N LEU A 90 13.47 -11.49 3.24
CA LEU A 90 13.81 -10.88 1.94
C LEU A 90 14.41 -11.92 0.98
N GLU A 91 15.28 -12.81 1.47
CA GLU A 91 15.85 -13.91 0.68
C GLU A 91 14.74 -14.89 0.24
N PHE A 92 13.76 -15.16 1.12
CA PHE A 92 12.60 -15.97 0.75
C PHE A 92 11.78 -15.32 -0.37
N LEU A 93 11.51 -14.03 -0.30
CA LEU A 93 10.82 -13.29 -1.36
C LEU A 93 11.63 -13.32 -2.66
N GLU A 94 12.93 -13.10 -2.60
CA GLU A 94 13.81 -13.09 -3.75
C GLU A 94 13.88 -14.46 -4.44
N SER A 95 13.91 -15.55 -3.67
CA SER A 95 13.84 -16.92 -4.21
C SER A 95 12.50 -17.24 -4.91
N ASN A 96 11.45 -16.45 -4.62
CA ASN A 96 10.15 -16.52 -5.26
C ASN A 96 9.94 -15.42 -6.34
N GLY A 97 11.01 -14.76 -6.77
CA GLY A 97 10.98 -13.79 -7.87
C GLY A 97 10.58 -12.36 -7.47
N PHE A 98 10.54 -12.04 -6.17
CA PHE A 98 10.20 -10.70 -5.66
C PHE A 98 11.42 -10.05 -5.00
N HIS A 99 12.04 -9.08 -5.64
CA HIS A 99 13.00 -8.22 -4.95
C HIS A 99 12.26 -7.10 -4.23
N LEU A 100 12.38 -7.05 -2.89
CA LEU A 100 11.66 -6.11 -2.03
C LEU A 100 12.62 -5.20 -1.28
N GLU A 101 12.46 -3.89 -1.45
CA GLU A 101 13.09 -2.86 -0.63
C GLU A 101 12.04 -2.19 0.28
N MET A 102 12.39 -2.03 1.56
CA MET A 102 11.55 -1.33 2.54
C MET A 102 11.94 0.13 2.60
N VAL A 103 10.99 1.02 2.41
CA VAL A 103 11.19 2.48 2.45
C VAL A 103 10.45 3.06 3.66
N PRO A 104 11.15 3.72 4.61
CA PRO A 104 10.45 4.32 5.75
C PRO A 104 9.55 5.46 5.28
N MET A 105 8.33 5.54 5.82
CA MET A 105 7.37 6.59 5.50
C MET A 105 7.28 7.62 6.64
N ASN A 106 6.95 8.86 6.28
CA ASN A 106 6.64 9.91 7.25
C ASN A 106 5.20 9.77 7.71
N HIS A 107 5.00 8.95 8.74
CA HIS A 107 3.66 8.66 9.24
C HIS A 107 3.69 8.42 10.76
N PRO A 108 2.71 8.95 11.54
CA PRO A 108 2.58 8.65 12.95
C PRO A 108 2.47 7.15 13.19
N GLY A 109 3.21 6.61 14.16
CA GLY A 109 3.20 5.18 14.45
C GLY A 109 4.19 4.34 13.64
N LYS A 110 4.88 4.90 12.66
CA LYS A 110 5.88 4.26 11.78
C LYS A 110 5.24 3.31 10.76
N ALA A 111 5.13 3.76 9.54
CA ALA A 111 4.77 2.97 8.37
C ALA A 111 5.99 2.71 7.48
N PHE A 112 5.88 1.68 6.66
CA PHE A 112 6.83 1.38 5.60
C PHE A 112 6.09 1.29 4.26
N GLY A 113 6.65 1.93 3.25
CA GLY A 113 6.34 1.64 1.87
C GLY A 113 7.23 0.52 1.33
N TYR A 114 6.88 0.01 0.19
CA TYR A 114 7.59 -1.08 -0.48
C TYR A 114 7.92 -0.71 -1.91
N LYS A 115 9.18 -0.87 -2.28
CA LYS A 115 9.59 -0.91 -3.68
C LYS A 115 9.81 -2.36 -4.06
N ILE A 116 9.04 -2.82 -5.01
CA ILE A 116 8.99 -4.21 -5.46
C ILE A 116 9.49 -4.25 -6.88
N THR A 117 10.49 -5.09 -7.13
CA THR A 117 10.95 -5.39 -8.49
C THR A 117 10.58 -6.83 -8.82
N ILE A 118 9.88 -7.01 -9.93
CA ILE A 118 9.49 -8.29 -10.50
C ILE A 118 9.95 -8.28 -11.95
N GLU A 119 10.88 -9.19 -12.31
CA GLU A 119 11.55 -9.17 -13.61
C GLU A 119 12.22 -7.80 -13.85
N ASP A 120 11.74 -7.03 -14.84
CA ASP A 120 12.23 -5.69 -15.19
C ASP A 120 11.29 -4.56 -14.75
N LYS A 121 10.21 -4.87 -14.01
CA LYS A 121 9.19 -3.92 -13.59
C LYS A 121 9.39 -3.45 -12.15
N ILE A 122 9.24 -2.16 -11.92
CA ILE A 122 9.37 -1.51 -10.62
C ILE A 122 8.01 -0.97 -10.19
N ILE A 123 7.53 -1.47 -9.06
CA ILE A 123 6.29 -1.03 -8.42
C ILE A 123 6.63 -0.43 -7.06
N CYS A 124 6.28 0.83 -6.85
CA CYS A 124 6.40 1.48 -5.54
C CYS A 124 5.02 1.61 -4.92
N TYR A 125 4.84 1.03 -3.72
CA TYR A 125 3.64 1.11 -2.91
C TYR A 125 3.94 1.91 -1.65
N PHE A 126 3.64 3.21 -1.67
CA PHE A 126 3.96 4.17 -0.62
C PHE A 126 2.66 4.74 -0.06
N THR A 127 1.97 3.93 0.73
CA THR A 127 0.77 4.36 1.44
C THR A 127 1.13 5.00 2.77
N ASP A 128 0.28 5.89 3.26
CA ASP A 128 0.41 6.58 4.55
C ASP A 128 1.76 7.28 4.70
N ASN A 129 1.91 8.33 3.94
CA ASN A 129 3.10 9.16 3.92
C ASN A 129 2.73 10.63 3.83
N GLU A 130 3.24 11.44 4.74
CA GLU A 130 3.16 12.90 4.65
C GLU A 130 4.47 13.44 4.09
N ILE A 131 4.44 14.00 2.88
CA ILE A 131 5.66 14.48 2.19
C ILE A 131 6.33 15.62 2.98
N ASP A 132 5.54 16.49 3.60
CA ASP A 132 6.05 17.61 4.39
C ASP A 132 5.41 17.66 5.80
N PRO A 133 5.76 16.71 6.69
CA PRO A 133 5.20 16.67 8.04
C PRO A 133 5.77 17.75 8.96
N PRO A 134 5.01 18.18 10.00
CA PRO A 134 5.49 19.14 11.00
C PRO A 134 6.41 18.50 12.06
N TYR A 135 6.72 17.21 11.93
CA TYR A 135 7.57 16.44 12.83
C TYR A 135 8.83 15.92 12.11
N ALA A 136 9.73 15.29 12.86
CA ALA A 136 10.97 14.75 12.31
C ALA A 136 10.69 13.70 11.23
N LYS A 137 11.23 13.92 10.03
CA LYS A 137 11.04 13.05 8.89
C LYS A 137 11.79 11.73 9.04
N SER A 138 11.15 10.65 8.65
CA SER A 138 11.77 9.33 8.47
C SER A 138 12.49 9.25 7.12
N ILE A 139 11.99 9.99 6.12
CA ILE A 139 12.58 10.12 4.79
C ILE A 139 12.42 11.55 4.27
N GLU A 140 13.48 12.09 3.69
CA GLU A 140 13.44 13.37 3.00
C GLU A 140 12.92 13.22 1.56
N LEU A 141 12.35 14.29 1.01
CA LEU A 141 11.71 14.28 -0.32
C LEU A 141 12.65 13.85 -1.45
N ASP A 142 13.92 14.29 -1.42
CA ASP A 142 14.92 13.90 -2.41
C ASP A 142 15.19 12.41 -2.40
N LYS A 143 15.25 11.80 -1.21
CA LYS A 143 15.41 10.35 -1.03
C LYS A 143 14.17 9.59 -1.45
N LEU A 144 12.98 10.10 -1.10
CA LEU A 144 11.70 9.50 -1.53
C LEU A 144 11.60 9.51 -3.07
N THR A 145 11.97 10.63 -3.69
CA THR A 145 12.01 10.78 -5.16
C THR A 145 12.96 9.76 -5.79
N GLU A 146 14.15 9.57 -5.20
CA GLU A 146 15.12 8.58 -5.70
C GLU A 146 14.60 7.15 -5.58
N GLN A 147 13.89 6.82 -4.50
CA GLN A 147 13.30 5.49 -4.29
C GLN A 147 12.29 5.12 -5.40
N CYS A 148 11.50 6.07 -5.87
CA CYS A 148 10.50 5.80 -6.91
C CYS A 148 10.92 6.26 -8.33
N ARG A 149 12.18 6.64 -8.52
CA ARG A 149 12.69 7.09 -9.83
C ARG A 149 12.47 6.04 -10.92
N ASN A 150 11.88 6.47 -12.04
CA ASN A 150 11.55 5.64 -13.20
C ASN A 150 10.68 4.42 -12.89
N ALA A 151 9.93 4.42 -11.78
CA ALA A 151 9.02 3.32 -11.46
C ALA A 151 7.98 3.14 -12.56
N ASP A 152 7.64 1.90 -12.88
CA ASP A 152 6.56 1.57 -13.80
C ASP A 152 5.21 1.96 -13.20
N ILE A 153 5.05 1.78 -11.87
CA ILE A 153 3.92 2.27 -11.10
C ILE A 153 4.41 2.87 -9.78
N LEU A 154 3.95 4.06 -9.45
CA LEU A 154 3.96 4.62 -8.10
C LEU A 154 2.52 4.68 -7.59
N ILE A 155 2.21 3.93 -6.55
CA ILE A 155 0.98 4.02 -5.77
C ILE A 155 1.32 4.81 -4.51
N HIS A 156 0.73 5.98 -4.33
CA HIS A 156 1.08 6.86 -3.21
C HIS A 156 -0.18 7.42 -2.54
N ASP A 157 -0.11 7.55 -1.21
CA ASP A 157 -1.09 8.28 -0.40
C ASP A 157 -1.29 9.70 -0.95
N ALA A 158 -2.53 10.07 -1.17
CA ALA A 158 -2.91 11.38 -1.68
C ALA A 158 -4.25 11.80 -1.08
N GLN A 159 -4.36 11.74 0.24
CA GLN A 159 -5.62 11.90 0.96
C GLN A 159 -6.15 13.34 0.91
N TYR A 160 -5.27 14.33 0.93
CA TYR A 160 -5.63 15.72 1.19
C TYR A 160 -5.47 16.65 -0.01
N ILE A 161 -6.19 17.77 0.05
CA ILE A 161 -6.05 18.94 -0.81
C ILE A 161 -5.70 20.16 0.04
N GLU A 162 -5.36 21.27 -0.60
CA GLU A 162 -4.88 22.48 0.07
C GLU A 162 -5.88 23.04 1.12
N THR A 163 -7.19 22.90 0.87
CA THR A 163 -8.24 23.37 1.79
C THR A 163 -8.35 22.56 3.07
N ASP A 164 -7.78 21.34 3.11
CA ASP A 164 -7.74 20.51 4.30
C ASP A 164 -6.67 20.98 5.29
N MET A 165 -5.69 21.74 4.79
CA MET A 165 -4.62 22.30 5.61
C MET A 165 -5.05 23.69 6.19
N PRO A 166 -4.58 24.07 7.37
CA PRO A 166 -3.61 23.38 8.24
C PRO A 166 -4.21 22.37 9.21
N LEU A 167 -5.54 22.15 9.23
CA LEU A 167 -6.21 21.32 10.25
C LEU A 167 -5.71 19.86 10.26
N LYS A 168 -5.42 19.31 9.09
CA LYS A 168 -4.98 17.93 8.93
C LYS A 168 -3.44 17.77 8.81
N HIS A 169 -2.68 18.86 8.95
CA HIS A 169 -1.22 18.82 8.93
C HIS A 169 -0.66 18.03 10.12
N GLY A 170 0.19 17.04 9.84
CA GLY A 170 0.73 16.16 10.87
C GLY A 170 -0.10 14.88 11.09
N TRP A 171 -1.13 14.63 10.29
CA TRP A 171 -1.93 13.41 10.36
C TRP A 171 -1.27 12.24 9.61
N GLY A 172 -0.22 12.50 8.84
CA GLY A 172 0.57 11.47 8.18
C GLY A 172 0.20 11.20 6.73
N HIS A 173 -0.46 12.16 6.05
CA HIS A 173 -0.95 12.00 4.69
C HIS A 173 -0.57 13.20 3.80
N SER A 174 -0.42 12.93 2.51
CA SER A 174 0.04 13.90 1.52
C SER A 174 -1.09 14.65 0.82
N LEU A 175 -0.75 15.84 0.31
CA LEU A 175 -1.57 16.56 -0.67
C LEU A 175 -1.47 15.91 -2.05
N ILE A 176 -2.58 15.88 -2.79
CA ILE A 176 -2.63 15.44 -4.19
C ILE A 176 -1.61 16.22 -5.04
N SER A 177 -1.48 17.52 -4.81
CA SER A 177 -0.50 18.35 -5.51
C SER A 177 0.95 17.96 -5.24
N GLN A 178 1.29 17.64 -3.98
CA GLN A 178 2.64 17.19 -3.61
C GLN A 178 2.98 15.86 -4.28
N VAL A 179 2.03 14.93 -4.31
CA VAL A 179 2.20 13.61 -4.96
C VAL A 179 2.34 13.76 -6.48
N THR A 180 1.61 14.71 -7.08
CA THR A 180 1.75 15.04 -8.51
C THR A 180 3.19 15.52 -8.83
N GLU A 181 3.74 16.41 -8.01
CA GLU A 181 5.12 16.90 -8.20
C GLU A 181 6.16 15.79 -7.93
N LEU A 182 5.94 14.94 -6.93
CA LEU A 182 6.78 13.77 -6.66
C LEU A 182 6.83 12.83 -7.87
N GLY A 183 5.66 12.43 -8.39
CA GLY A 183 5.56 11.52 -9.54
C GLY A 183 6.26 12.07 -10.78
N LYS A 184 6.10 13.37 -11.02
CA LYS A 184 6.79 14.07 -12.10
C LYS A 184 8.31 14.14 -11.88
N ALA A 185 8.77 14.52 -10.68
CA ALA A 185 10.19 14.63 -10.36
C ALA A 185 10.92 13.28 -10.40
N ALA A 186 10.21 12.21 -10.09
CA ALA A 186 10.70 10.84 -10.16
C ALA A 186 10.56 10.21 -11.57
N GLU A 187 9.93 10.89 -12.52
CA GLU A 187 9.70 10.38 -13.88
C GLU A 187 9.01 9.02 -13.91
N VAL A 188 8.01 8.81 -13.01
CA VAL A 188 7.27 7.55 -12.98
C VAL A 188 6.41 7.42 -14.23
N LYS A 189 6.14 6.19 -14.69
CA LYS A 189 5.29 5.97 -15.87
C LYS A 189 3.81 6.12 -15.52
N ASN A 190 3.37 5.45 -14.46
CA ASN A 190 2.00 5.48 -13.98
C ASN A 190 1.99 5.95 -12.51
N LEU A 191 1.21 7.00 -12.23
CA LEU A 191 1.00 7.52 -10.88
C LEU A 191 -0.40 7.21 -10.42
N VAL A 192 -0.54 6.40 -9.36
CA VAL A 192 -1.81 6.04 -8.76
C VAL A 192 -1.97 6.77 -7.44
N TYR A 193 -2.90 7.72 -7.41
CA TYR A 193 -3.30 8.38 -6.18
C TYR A 193 -4.18 7.42 -5.39
N TYR A 194 -3.81 7.18 -4.15
CA TYR A 194 -4.41 6.18 -3.27
C TYR A 194 -4.78 6.79 -1.92
N HIS A 195 -5.51 6.06 -1.10
CA HIS A 195 -5.88 6.47 0.25
C HIS A 195 -6.71 7.75 0.30
N HIS A 196 -7.78 7.81 -0.51
CA HIS A 196 -8.67 8.98 -0.59
C HIS A 196 -9.35 9.26 0.75
N ASP A 197 -9.55 10.55 1.05
CA ASP A 197 -10.32 10.97 2.21
C ASP A 197 -11.75 10.39 2.12
N PRO A 198 -12.23 9.65 3.13
CA PRO A 198 -13.54 9.01 3.10
C PRO A 198 -14.72 10.00 3.04
N GLU A 199 -14.46 11.29 3.32
CA GLU A 199 -15.47 12.34 3.20
C GLU A 199 -15.63 12.91 1.79
N ARG A 200 -14.74 12.52 0.84
CA ARG A 200 -14.85 12.95 -0.57
C ARG A 200 -15.79 12.06 -1.34
N SER A 201 -16.67 12.67 -2.13
CA SER A 201 -17.49 11.96 -3.12
C SER A 201 -16.65 11.54 -4.33
N ASP A 202 -17.19 10.61 -5.12
CA ASP A 202 -16.57 10.21 -6.39
C ASP A 202 -16.43 11.39 -7.36
N ASP A 203 -17.42 12.31 -7.39
CA ASP A 203 -17.36 13.53 -8.21
C ASP A 203 -16.20 14.46 -7.78
N ASP A 204 -15.93 14.58 -6.47
CA ASP A 204 -14.80 15.34 -5.98
C ASP A 204 -13.46 14.69 -6.39
N ILE A 205 -13.38 13.37 -6.31
CA ILE A 205 -12.20 12.59 -6.71
C ILE A 205 -11.93 12.75 -8.21
N ASP A 206 -12.97 12.66 -9.04
CA ASP A 206 -12.85 12.85 -10.48
C ASP A 206 -12.40 14.29 -10.84
N ALA A 207 -12.91 15.29 -10.14
CA ALA A 207 -12.50 16.69 -10.32
C ALA A 207 -11.01 16.89 -9.95
N GLU A 208 -10.52 16.25 -8.92
CA GLU A 208 -9.09 16.29 -8.54
C GLU A 208 -8.20 15.56 -9.56
N LEU A 209 -8.67 14.45 -10.14
CA LEU A 209 -7.96 13.76 -11.24
C LEU A 209 -7.82 14.66 -12.47
N GLU A 210 -8.87 15.39 -12.83
CA GLU A 210 -8.82 16.35 -13.94
C GLU A 210 -7.78 17.46 -13.69
N LYS A 211 -7.73 18.01 -12.47
CA LYS A 211 -6.74 19.03 -12.07
C LYS A 211 -5.32 18.49 -12.14
N ALA A 212 -5.05 17.32 -11.56
CA ALA A 212 -3.73 16.68 -11.60
C ALA A 212 -3.29 16.37 -13.04
N SER A 213 -4.19 15.86 -13.87
CA SER A 213 -3.95 15.59 -15.29
C SER A 213 -3.61 16.85 -16.08
N LYS A 214 -4.27 17.97 -15.78
CA LYS A 214 -3.99 19.27 -16.39
C LYS A 214 -2.60 19.78 -16.02
N VAL A 215 -2.25 19.70 -14.73
CA VAL A 215 -0.92 20.11 -14.24
C VAL A 215 0.20 19.32 -14.92
N LEU A 216 0.05 18.00 -15.05
CA LEU A 216 1.03 17.15 -15.72
C LEU A 216 1.18 17.50 -17.20
N LYS A 217 0.08 17.73 -17.92
CA LYS A 217 0.08 18.15 -19.34
C LYS A 217 0.74 19.52 -19.55
N GLU A 218 0.41 20.50 -18.71
CA GLU A 218 0.99 21.86 -18.82
C GLU A 218 2.52 21.88 -18.57
N LYS A 219 3.04 20.86 -17.89
CA LYS A 219 4.46 20.68 -17.60
C LYS A 219 5.17 19.67 -18.52
N ASP A 220 4.54 19.30 -19.64
CA ASP A 220 5.05 18.31 -20.62
C ASP A 220 5.50 16.99 -19.99
N SER A 221 4.80 16.55 -18.93
CA SER A 221 5.11 15.29 -18.24
C SER A 221 4.51 14.10 -18.98
N SER A 222 5.28 13.01 -19.08
CA SER A 222 4.82 11.73 -19.63
C SER A 222 4.10 10.86 -18.61
N VAL A 223 3.98 11.29 -17.36
CA VAL A 223 3.30 10.56 -16.29
C VAL A 223 1.81 10.40 -16.59
N ILE A 224 1.31 9.19 -16.48
CA ILE A 224 -0.12 8.88 -16.64
C ILE A 224 -0.76 8.80 -15.24
N PRO A 225 -1.67 9.73 -14.88
CA PRO A 225 -2.29 9.73 -13.57
C PRO A 225 -3.54 8.83 -13.52
N TYR A 226 -3.72 8.14 -12.41
CA TYR A 226 -4.92 7.37 -12.06
C TYR A 226 -5.32 7.67 -10.63
N PHE A 227 -6.62 7.79 -10.36
CA PHE A 227 -7.11 7.71 -9.00
C PHE A 227 -7.60 6.28 -8.73
N ALA A 228 -7.15 5.70 -7.60
CA ALA A 228 -7.46 4.33 -7.27
C ALA A 228 -8.96 4.16 -6.99
N TYR A 229 -9.54 3.07 -7.46
CA TYR A 229 -10.87 2.62 -7.10
C TYR A 229 -10.87 1.09 -6.97
N GLU A 230 -11.84 0.55 -6.26
CA GLU A 230 -11.93 -0.90 -6.09
C GLU A 230 -12.14 -1.61 -7.42
N GLY A 231 -11.21 -2.49 -7.78
CA GLY A 231 -11.22 -3.22 -9.05
C GLY A 231 -10.36 -2.61 -10.16
N LEU A 232 -9.68 -1.48 -9.92
CA LEU A 232 -8.69 -0.93 -10.87
C LEU A 232 -7.63 -1.98 -11.19
N ARG A 233 -7.36 -2.19 -12.47
CA ARG A 233 -6.32 -3.10 -12.97
C ARG A 233 -5.41 -2.34 -13.91
N LEU A 234 -4.11 -2.41 -13.64
CA LEU A 234 -3.05 -1.90 -14.52
C LEU A 234 -2.24 -3.10 -15.01
N THR A 235 -1.91 -3.10 -16.30
CA THR A 235 -1.05 -4.10 -16.91
C THR A 235 0.31 -3.46 -17.24
N LEU A 236 1.41 -4.11 -16.85
CA LEU A 236 2.80 -3.67 -17.05
C LEU A 236 3.49 -4.46 -18.15
#